data_a557bc64c719a6030f1ac77a592117cc
#
_entry.id   a557bc64c719a6030f1ac77a592117cc
#
_cell.length_a   1.000
_cell.length_b   1.000
_cell.length_c   1.000
_cell.angle_alpha   90.00
_cell.angle_beta   90.00
_cell.angle_gamma   90.00
#
_symmetry.space_group_name_H-M   'P 1'
#
loop_
_entity.id
_entity.type
_entity.pdbx_description
1 polymer ?
#
loop_
_entity_poly.entity_id
_entity_poly.type
_entity_poly.pdbx_seq_one_letter_code
_entity_poly.pdbx_strand_id
1 'polypeptide(L)'
;MGRPVNKRVGRHLRLAACLSSGLMDVGLLASGTATTLGFGVSAIAPVSAQAQSLNLPTAQPTAQPATSPTAQPAARNPEIKVGIVQRFGDQKDDKLTLGSLAGDQLTVSFETSGQAQTVTTDRLQIDITMQPLPTPVLEEWVVLSTHRSFESAEDSAIRWQAAGINAEIAQPDAWQVWAKREDYNSPLVRRLLLENLHAEGYTRAFLDSRAVKEVPKVAFTANGFKYVRDAFTITSANRRIQLAEGNRQTFRDLYAGDMKIQPNAYGTYTLVNQVPVELYLRGVVPHEIGPGAPRSAIEAQAILARTYVLRNLRRFAIDSYEICADTQCQVYYGLADADPGSNAAIAATAGQVLTYNNELVDALYSSTTGGVTARFTDVWNGADRPYLTPVVDSLSPKWDLAARPLSDEANFRAFIALQNGFNEEEWPAFRWNRTASLKEMDEILKLYLKNRQHPLANYNQLLDISVVERAASGRVQKVTIETDQGSFDLVKDEAVKALVPPRSLLFYVEPVMEMPPATKPADNDSTGTSLGEPTITLADLAEGSNEEAGVSETPVEDSTSEASETEAEQTPDPILTGFRFIGGGFGHGVGMSQTGAYNLGEKGYSHQQILEFYYPGTVLQPISKAVTFWDGD
;
A
#
# COMPACT_ATOMS: atom_id res chain seq x y z
N MET A 1 -13.69 0.72 -41.93
CA MET A 1 -14.37 1.39 -40.79
C MET A 1 -13.95 0.67 -39.51
N GLY A 2 -12.81 1.05 -38.94
CA GLY A 2 -12.23 0.42 -37.78
C GLY A 2 -12.60 1.20 -36.51
N ARG A 3 -13.14 0.52 -35.53
CA ARG A 3 -13.36 1.07 -34.18
C ARG A 3 -12.02 1.17 -33.44
N PRO A 4 -11.73 2.23 -32.69
CA PRO A 4 -10.51 2.31 -31.91
C PRO A 4 -10.62 1.45 -30.63
N VAL A 5 -9.63 0.58 -30.44
CA VAL A 5 -9.41 -0.24 -29.27
C VAL A 5 -9.03 0.65 -28.06
N ASN A 6 -9.70 0.40 -26.98
CA ASN A 6 -9.69 1.13 -25.72
C ASN A 6 -8.33 1.05 -24.99
N LYS A 7 -7.56 2.14 -24.94
CA LYS A 7 -6.28 2.26 -24.20
C LYS A 7 -6.48 2.38 -22.66
N ARG A 8 -7.26 1.51 -22.05
CA ARG A 8 -7.34 1.39 -20.58
C ARG A 8 -6.19 0.58 -19.96
N VAL A 9 -5.37 -0.08 -20.77
CA VAL A 9 -4.27 -0.96 -20.30
C VAL A 9 -3.03 -0.16 -19.86
N GLY A 10 -2.87 1.10 -20.28
CA GLY A 10 -1.67 1.88 -19.98
C GLY A 10 -1.54 2.43 -18.55
N ARG A 11 -2.61 2.52 -17.75
CA ARG A 11 -2.55 3.03 -16.37
C ARG A 11 -2.21 1.94 -15.34
N HIS A 12 -2.58 0.70 -15.59
CA HIS A 12 -2.25 -0.43 -14.70
C HIS A 12 -0.76 -0.81 -14.71
N LEU A 13 -0.05 -0.53 -15.81
CA LEU A 13 1.41 -0.77 -15.87
C LEU A 13 2.24 0.28 -15.12
N ARG A 14 1.72 1.50 -14.90
CA ARG A 14 2.42 2.52 -14.08
C ARG A 14 2.34 2.25 -12.58
N LEU A 15 1.31 1.54 -12.10
CA LEU A 15 1.21 1.10 -10.71
C LEU A 15 2.31 0.08 -10.33
N ALA A 16 2.74 -0.76 -11.27
CA ALA A 16 3.82 -1.72 -11.03
C ALA A 16 5.21 -1.06 -10.98
N ALA A 17 5.40 0.08 -11.63
CA ALA A 17 6.68 0.79 -11.66
C ALA A 17 6.93 1.67 -10.41
N CYS A 18 5.88 2.18 -9.74
CA CYS A 18 6.02 2.92 -8.48
C CYS A 18 6.34 2.05 -7.25
N LEU A 19 6.14 0.73 -7.33
CA LEU A 19 6.50 -0.22 -6.28
C LEU A 19 8.00 -0.59 -6.28
N SER A 20 8.78 -0.14 -7.26
CA SER A 20 10.18 -0.52 -7.45
C SER A 20 11.23 0.51 -6.99
N SER A 21 10.84 1.69 -6.52
CA SER A 21 11.80 2.78 -6.21
C SER A 21 11.98 3.14 -4.74
N GLY A 22 11.62 2.26 -3.80
CA GLY A 22 11.83 2.52 -2.37
C GLY A 22 12.73 1.48 -1.72
N LEU A 23 14.04 1.62 -1.80
CA LEU A 23 15.01 0.67 -1.25
C LEU A 23 16.16 1.35 -0.50
N MET A 24 16.26 1.10 0.78
CA MET A 24 17.48 0.83 1.59
C MET A 24 17.15 0.64 3.07
N ASP A 25 17.45 -0.48 3.69
CA ASP A 25 18.52 -0.64 4.67
C ASP A 25 18.65 -2.04 5.28
N VAL A 26 19.85 -2.47 5.55
CA VAL A 26 20.24 -3.76 6.12
C VAL A 26 20.99 -3.54 7.42
N GLY A 27 20.64 -4.27 8.46
CA GLY A 27 21.38 -4.28 9.71
C GLY A 27 21.95 -5.62 10.12
N LEU A 28 23.20 -5.59 10.50
CA LEU A 28 23.94 -6.73 11.04
C LEU A 28 23.76 -6.85 12.56
N LEU A 29 23.62 -8.09 13.03
CA LEU A 29 23.68 -8.48 14.43
C LEU A 29 25.12 -8.47 14.95
N ALA A 30 25.36 -7.85 16.10
CA ALA A 30 26.53 -8.14 16.92
C ALA A 30 26.05 -8.64 18.28
N SER A 31 26.52 -9.82 18.65
CA SER A 31 26.33 -10.48 19.91
C SER A 31 27.13 -9.77 21.04
N GLY A 32 26.46 -9.39 22.10
CA GLY A 32 27.08 -8.85 23.31
C GLY A 32 26.40 -9.38 24.55
N THR A 33 27.17 -9.95 25.40
CA THR A 33 26.92 -10.72 26.62
C THR A 33 26.03 -10.03 27.66
N ALA A 34 25.15 -10.80 28.26
CA ALA A 34 24.25 -10.46 29.35
C ALA A 34 24.96 -10.14 30.66
N THR A 35 24.54 -9.05 31.31
CA THR A 35 24.76 -8.86 32.76
C THR A 35 23.38 -8.71 33.40
N THR A 36 23.06 -9.66 34.27
CA THR A 36 21.84 -9.73 35.05
C THR A 36 21.83 -8.70 36.16
N LEU A 37 20.82 -7.83 36.17
CA LEU A 37 20.40 -7.11 37.39
C LEU A 37 18.92 -7.46 37.61
N GLY A 38 18.68 -8.15 38.71
CA GLY A 38 17.37 -8.58 39.14
C GLY A 38 16.52 -7.42 39.67
N PHE A 39 15.30 -7.29 39.17
CA PHE A 39 14.22 -6.58 39.83
C PHE A 39 13.01 -7.49 39.98
N GLY A 40 12.44 -7.43 41.18
CA GLY A 40 11.42 -8.34 41.64
C GLY A 40 10.13 -8.30 40.80
N VAL A 41 9.66 -9.49 40.49
CA VAL A 41 8.40 -9.71 39.80
C VAL A 41 7.28 -9.76 40.82
N SER A 42 6.40 -8.76 40.85
CA SER A 42 5.07 -8.89 41.41
C SER A 42 4.18 -9.67 40.44
N ALA A 43 3.75 -10.84 40.85
CA ALA A 43 2.88 -11.69 40.08
C ALA A 43 1.51 -11.01 39.89
N ILE A 44 1.19 -10.66 38.66
CA ILE A 44 -0.18 -10.35 38.23
C ILE A 44 -0.79 -11.66 37.71
N ALA A 45 -1.85 -12.10 38.33
CA ALA A 45 -2.59 -13.31 37.95
C ALA A 45 -3.12 -13.19 36.49
N PRO A 46 -3.17 -14.31 35.75
CA PRO A 46 -3.71 -14.29 34.39
C PRO A 46 -5.23 -14.07 34.46
N VAL A 47 -5.69 -12.98 33.86
CA VAL A 47 -7.11 -12.81 33.53
C VAL A 47 -7.39 -13.77 32.38
N SER A 48 -8.15 -14.83 32.68
CA SER A 48 -8.69 -15.74 31.66
C SER A 48 -9.66 -14.97 30.79
N ALA A 49 -9.28 -14.70 29.53
CA ALA A 49 -10.21 -14.24 28.52
C ALA A 49 -11.19 -15.38 28.20
N GLN A 50 -12.39 -15.29 28.75
CA GLN A 50 -13.52 -16.12 28.33
C GLN A 50 -13.88 -15.69 26.90
N ALA A 51 -13.72 -16.62 25.97
CA ALA A 51 -14.28 -16.49 24.62
C ALA A 51 -15.81 -16.43 24.75
N GLN A 52 -16.39 -15.25 24.72
CA GLN A 52 -17.83 -15.11 24.55
C GLN A 52 -18.15 -15.41 23.08
N SER A 53 -18.80 -16.53 22.86
CA SER A 53 -19.50 -16.81 21.61
C SER A 53 -20.55 -15.72 21.41
N LEU A 54 -20.34 -14.84 20.44
CA LEU A 54 -21.32 -13.86 20.00
C LEU A 54 -22.53 -14.62 19.42
N ASN A 55 -23.54 -14.81 20.22
CA ASN A 55 -24.88 -15.17 19.78
C ASN A 55 -25.47 -13.90 19.12
N LEU A 56 -25.31 -13.78 17.82
CA LEU A 56 -26.03 -12.79 17.03
C LEU A 56 -27.53 -13.14 17.03
N PRO A 57 -28.42 -12.25 17.46
CA PRO A 57 -29.84 -12.51 17.42
C PRO A 57 -30.33 -12.54 15.98
N THR A 58 -31.04 -13.59 15.63
CA THR A 58 -31.82 -13.69 14.38
C THR A 58 -32.83 -12.54 14.36
N ALA A 59 -32.64 -11.56 13.50
CA ALA A 59 -33.53 -10.42 13.34
C ALA A 59 -34.86 -10.87 12.69
N GLN A 60 -35.93 -10.84 13.47
CA GLN A 60 -37.29 -10.73 12.93
C GLN A 60 -37.60 -9.24 12.69
N PRO A 61 -38.22 -8.87 11.58
CA PRO A 61 -38.56 -7.47 11.30
C PRO A 61 -39.79 -7.05 12.10
N THR A 62 -39.57 -6.35 13.21
CA THR A 62 -40.63 -5.57 13.87
C THR A 62 -40.54 -4.12 13.37
N ALA A 63 -41.54 -3.70 12.62
CA ALA A 63 -41.72 -2.32 12.21
C ALA A 63 -41.99 -1.43 13.45
N GLN A 64 -41.02 -0.56 13.79
CA GLN A 64 -41.24 0.55 14.72
C GLN A 64 -41.75 1.79 13.95
N PRO A 65 -42.67 2.58 14.55
CA PRO A 65 -43.16 3.80 13.92
C PRO A 65 -42.06 4.87 13.84
N ALA A 66 -41.96 5.51 12.67
CA ALA A 66 -41.01 6.58 12.40
C ALA A 66 -41.22 7.77 13.35
N THR A 67 -40.30 7.97 14.26
CA THR A 67 -40.13 9.24 14.98
C THR A 67 -39.53 10.26 14.02
N SER A 68 -40.15 11.45 13.95
CA SER A 68 -39.65 12.57 13.16
C SER A 68 -38.19 12.88 13.49
N PRO A 69 -37.33 13.15 12.49
CA PRO A 69 -35.94 13.44 12.76
C PRO A 69 -35.80 14.78 13.49
N THR A 70 -35.38 14.73 14.75
CA THR A 70 -34.81 15.88 15.44
C THR A 70 -33.61 16.35 14.60
N ALA A 71 -33.60 17.65 14.21
CA ALA A 71 -32.51 18.22 13.42
C ALA A 71 -31.16 17.97 14.16
N GLN A 72 -30.35 17.05 13.65
CA GLN A 72 -28.98 16.87 14.13
C GLN A 72 -28.22 18.19 13.90
N PRO A 73 -27.41 18.65 14.88
CA PRO A 73 -26.52 19.76 14.66
C PRO A 73 -25.68 19.48 13.43
N ALA A 74 -25.54 20.45 12.52
CA ALA A 74 -24.83 20.31 11.27
C ALA A 74 -23.44 19.69 11.54
N ALA A 75 -23.21 18.49 11.01
CA ALA A 75 -21.96 17.77 11.16
C ALA A 75 -20.81 18.66 10.66
N ARG A 76 -19.71 18.73 11.40
CA ARG A 76 -18.53 19.45 10.95
C ARG A 76 -18.03 18.82 9.65
N ASN A 77 -17.84 19.65 8.63
CA ASN A 77 -17.25 19.27 7.35
C ASN A 77 -15.93 20.03 7.17
N PRO A 78 -14.84 19.59 7.83
CA PRO A 78 -13.57 20.27 7.75
C PRO A 78 -13.03 20.27 6.31
N GLU A 79 -12.28 21.32 5.95
CA GLU A 79 -11.48 21.33 4.74
C GLU A 79 -10.15 20.63 4.98
N ILE A 80 -9.69 19.87 3.98
CA ILE A 80 -8.41 19.17 3.98
C ILE A 80 -7.57 19.60 2.78
N LYS A 81 -6.26 19.42 2.90
CA LYS A 81 -5.26 19.74 1.86
C LYS A 81 -4.71 18.45 1.27
N VAL A 82 -5.05 18.17 0.04
CA VAL A 82 -4.66 16.97 -0.69
C VAL A 82 -3.58 17.30 -1.72
N GLY A 83 -2.40 16.70 -1.62
CA GLY A 83 -1.34 16.81 -2.61
C GLY A 83 -1.67 15.97 -3.84
N ILE A 84 -2.20 16.60 -4.92
CA ILE A 84 -2.63 15.91 -6.14
C ILE A 84 -1.50 15.75 -7.16
N VAL A 85 -0.53 16.67 -7.17
CA VAL A 85 0.74 16.54 -7.89
C VAL A 85 1.86 16.87 -6.90
N GLN A 86 2.54 15.85 -6.39
CA GLN A 86 3.44 16.01 -5.24
C GLN A 86 4.84 16.54 -5.62
N ARG A 87 5.30 16.32 -6.85
CA ARG A 87 6.67 16.63 -7.33
C ARG A 87 6.62 17.36 -8.66
N PHE A 88 5.96 18.51 -8.71
CA PHE A 88 5.93 19.34 -9.90
C PHE A 88 7.23 20.14 -10.05
N GLY A 89 7.97 19.90 -11.10
CA GLY A 89 9.29 20.48 -11.34
C GLY A 89 10.45 19.49 -11.17
N ASP A 90 10.19 18.22 -10.91
CA ASP A 90 11.19 17.16 -11.01
C ASP A 90 11.62 16.97 -12.47
N GLN A 91 10.69 17.16 -13.40
CA GLN A 91 10.98 17.12 -14.84
C GLN A 91 10.95 18.54 -15.41
N LYS A 92 11.90 18.85 -16.29
CA LYS A 92 12.02 20.19 -16.92
C LYS A 92 10.83 20.55 -17.82
N ASP A 93 10.12 19.56 -18.31
CA ASP A 93 8.94 19.69 -19.17
C ASP A 93 7.61 19.50 -18.45
N ASP A 94 7.62 19.49 -17.13
CA ASP A 94 6.39 19.42 -16.33
C ASP A 94 5.45 20.56 -16.67
N LYS A 95 4.19 20.20 -16.96
CA LYS A 95 3.12 21.13 -17.32
C LYS A 95 1.80 20.69 -16.74
N LEU A 96 1.04 21.68 -16.29
CA LEU A 96 -0.35 21.53 -15.87
C LEU A 96 -1.22 22.53 -16.61
N THR A 97 -2.43 22.12 -16.95
CA THR A 97 -3.44 23.03 -17.48
C THR A 97 -4.67 22.96 -16.60
N LEU A 98 -5.09 24.08 -16.06
CA LEU A 98 -6.33 24.21 -15.29
C LEU A 98 -7.36 24.97 -16.12
N GLY A 99 -8.63 24.60 -15.97
CA GLY A 99 -9.75 25.24 -16.66
C GLY A 99 -10.95 25.42 -15.74
N SER A 100 -11.74 26.46 -16.02
CA SER A 100 -13.06 26.64 -15.43
C SER A 100 -14.11 25.81 -16.16
N LEU A 101 -15.26 25.58 -15.51
CA LEU A 101 -16.44 25.09 -16.20
C LEU A 101 -17.08 26.20 -17.06
N ALA A 102 -17.93 25.81 -18.02
CA ALA A 102 -18.65 26.74 -18.88
C ALA A 102 -19.44 27.75 -18.05
N GLY A 103 -19.24 29.04 -18.31
CA GLY A 103 -19.89 30.13 -17.59
C GLY A 103 -19.25 30.52 -16.25
N ASP A 104 -18.10 29.92 -15.92
CA ASP A 104 -17.30 30.28 -14.73
C ASP A 104 -15.90 30.75 -15.19
N GLN A 105 -15.15 31.34 -14.26
CA GLN A 105 -13.75 31.78 -14.48
C GLN A 105 -12.88 31.36 -13.30
N LEU A 106 -11.60 31.10 -13.61
CA LEU A 106 -10.56 30.94 -12.59
C LEU A 106 -10.10 32.32 -12.13
N THR A 107 -9.90 32.45 -10.82
CA THR A 107 -9.23 33.60 -10.19
C THR A 107 -7.90 33.13 -9.62
N VAL A 108 -6.80 33.64 -10.12
CA VAL A 108 -5.44 33.35 -9.65
C VAL A 108 -5.01 34.47 -8.71
N SER A 109 -4.76 34.16 -7.46
CA SER A 109 -4.33 35.11 -6.41
C SER A 109 -2.88 34.85 -6.01
N PHE A 110 -2.06 35.88 -6.01
CA PHE A 110 -0.62 35.84 -5.68
C PHE A 110 -0.15 37.16 -5.06
N GLU A 111 1.03 37.17 -4.49
CA GLU A 111 1.64 38.38 -3.96
C GLU A 111 2.75 38.91 -4.87
N THR A 112 2.86 40.22 -4.95
CA THR A 112 3.97 40.93 -5.60
C THR A 112 4.42 42.06 -4.69
N SER A 113 5.64 42.03 -4.21
CA SER A 113 6.19 43.07 -3.29
C SER A 113 5.31 43.33 -2.07
N GLY A 114 4.73 42.25 -1.49
CA GLY A 114 3.83 42.36 -0.32
C GLY A 114 2.40 42.83 -0.63
N GLN A 115 2.04 42.98 -1.89
CA GLN A 115 0.71 43.35 -2.31
C GLN A 115 -0.02 42.18 -2.96
N ALA A 116 -1.24 41.89 -2.50
CA ALA A 116 -2.10 40.89 -3.11
C ALA A 116 -2.55 41.34 -4.50
N GLN A 117 -2.44 40.46 -5.49
CA GLN A 117 -2.89 40.67 -6.86
C GLN A 117 -3.74 39.49 -7.32
N THR A 118 -4.63 39.74 -8.26
CA THR A 118 -5.52 38.76 -8.85
C THR A 118 -5.53 38.87 -10.37
N VAL A 119 -5.65 37.72 -11.04
CA VAL A 119 -5.88 37.62 -12.48
C VAL A 119 -7.00 36.63 -12.73
N THR A 120 -7.98 37.00 -13.56
CA THR A 120 -9.06 36.09 -13.98
C THR A 120 -8.83 35.55 -15.37
N THR A 121 -9.14 34.27 -15.60
CA THR A 121 -8.98 33.59 -16.89
C THR A 121 -9.87 32.34 -16.94
N ASP A 122 -10.26 31.91 -18.12
CA ASP A 122 -10.97 30.64 -18.32
C ASP A 122 -10.00 29.44 -18.34
N ARG A 123 -8.73 29.70 -18.67
CA ARG A 123 -7.69 28.68 -18.81
C ARG A 123 -6.35 29.18 -18.28
N LEU A 124 -5.74 28.38 -17.43
CA LEU A 124 -4.45 28.64 -16.82
C LEU A 124 -3.47 27.53 -17.23
N GLN A 125 -2.36 27.91 -17.81
CA GLN A 125 -1.24 26.98 -18.07
C GLN A 125 -0.16 27.23 -17.03
N ILE A 126 0.35 26.16 -16.40
CA ILE A 126 1.43 26.20 -15.41
C ILE A 126 2.59 25.40 -15.98
N ASP A 127 3.76 25.97 -15.98
CA ASP A 127 5.00 25.36 -16.49
C ASP A 127 6.19 25.62 -15.56
N ILE A 128 7.27 24.86 -15.77
CA ILE A 128 8.53 24.97 -15.04
C ILE A 128 9.59 25.58 -15.93
N THR A 129 10.41 26.45 -15.34
CA THR A 129 11.63 26.96 -15.97
C THR A 129 12.79 26.73 -15.01
N MET A 130 13.82 26.01 -15.46
CA MET A 130 15.02 25.80 -14.64
C MET A 130 15.85 27.09 -14.63
N GLN A 131 16.13 27.60 -13.43
CA GLN A 131 16.95 28.79 -13.22
C GLN A 131 18.34 28.38 -12.70
N PRO A 132 19.42 28.61 -13.45
CA PRO A 132 20.78 28.38 -13.00
C PRO A 132 21.09 29.23 -11.76
N LEU A 133 21.75 28.64 -10.78
CA LEU A 133 22.29 29.36 -9.61
C LEU A 133 23.66 29.96 -9.95
N PRO A 134 23.98 31.16 -9.45
CA PRO A 134 25.30 31.80 -9.64
C PRO A 134 26.46 30.92 -9.14
N THR A 135 26.24 30.21 -8.05
CA THR A 135 27.15 29.21 -7.48
C THR A 135 26.31 28.00 -7.03
N PRO A 136 26.84 26.76 -7.16
CA PRO A 136 26.16 25.59 -6.63
C PRO A 136 25.92 25.73 -5.12
N VAL A 137 24.71 25.37 -4.69
CA VAL A 137 24.33 25.32 -3.26
C VAL A 137 24.37 23.88 -2.79
N LEU A 138 25.02 23.64 -1.65
CA LEU A 138 25.03 22.34 -1.01
C LEU A 138 23.79 22.23 -0.09
N GLU A 139 22.91 21.28 -0.43
CA GLU A 139 21.78 20.90 0.42
C GLU A 139 22.11 19.59 1.12
N GLU A 140 21.85 19.54 2.43
CA GLU A 140 22.19 18.39 3.28
C GLU A 140 21.07 18.13 4.29
N TRP A 141 20.77 16.83 4.47
CA TRP A 141 19.85 16.33 5.52
C TRP A 141 20.51 15.21 6.29
N VAL A 142 20.36 15.19 7.61
CA VAL A 142 20.73 14.03 8.43
C VAL A 142 19.55 13.08 8.44
N VAL A 143 19.68 11.99 7.72
CA VAL A 143 18.68 10.91 7.68
C VAL A 143 18.95 9.99 8.86
N LEU A 144 18.03 9.99 9.83
CA LEU A 144 18.10 9.18 11.04
C LEU A 144 17.72 7.73 10.78
N SER A 145 16.70 7.53 9.92
CA SER A 145 16.22 6.20 9.52
C SER A 145 15.38 6.27 8.24
N THR A 146 15.28 5.13 7.55
CA THR A 146 14.47 4.97 6.34
C THR A 146 13.46 3.86 6.54
N HIS A 147 12.22 4.08 6.09
CA HIS A 147 11.07 3.20 6.30
C HIS A 147 10.29 3.00 5.01
N ARG A 148 9.44 1.98 4.98
CA ARG A 148 8.61 1.66 3.82
C ARG A 148 7.21 2.21 3.89
N SER A 149 6.76 2.52 5.12
CA SER A 149 5.44 3.07 5.39
C SER A 149 5.56 4.28 6.30
N PHE A 150 4.57 5.14 6.23
CA PHE A 150 4.43 6.27 7.13
C PHE A 150 4.34 5.81 8.59
N GLU A 151 3.58 4.75 8.86
CA GLU A 151 3.33 4.21 10.20
C GLU A 151 4.64 3.79 10.89
N SER A 152 5.53 3.15 10.15
CA SER A 152 6.86 2.76 10.66
C SER A 152 7.81 3.96 10.78
N ALA A 153 7.70 4.96 9.92
CA ALA A 153 8.46 6.19 10.03
C ALA A 153 8.00 7.02 11.24
N GLU A 154 6.69 7.08 11.47
CA GLU A 154 6.10 7.77 12.62
C GLU A 154 6.54 7.16 13.95
N ASP A 155 6.46 5.83 14.08
CA ASP A 155 6.98 5.12 15.25
C ASP A 155 8.49 5.42 15.47
N SER A 156 9.27 5.48 14.41
CA SER A 156 10.68 5.84 14.49
C SER A 156 10.89 7.30 14.90
N ALA A 157 10.12 8.25 14.34
CA ALA A 157 10.20 9.66 14.71
C ALA A 157 9.89 9.89 16.18
N ILE A 158 8.85 9.23 16.72
CA ILE A 158 8.49 9.25 18.15
C ILE A 158 9.67 8.76 19.01
N ARG A 159 10.35 7.69 18.62
CA ARG A 159 11.52 7.18 19.34
C ARG A 159 12.71 8.15 19.30
N TRP A 160 12.95 8.82 18.17
CA TRP A 160 13.98 9.82 18.06
C TRP A 160 13.70 11.05 18.92
N GLN A 161 12.44 11.50 18.94
CA GLN A 161 12.01 12.57 19.84
C GLN A 161 12.18 12.21 21.32
N ALA A 162 11.84 10.97 21.69
CA ALA A 162 12.07 10.45 23.05
C ALA A 162 13.58 10.37 23.40
N ALA A 163 14.45 10.19 22.40
CA ALA A 163 15.92 10.25 22.56
C ALA A 163 16.47 11.70 22.55
N GLY A 164 15.60 12.72 22.49
CA GLY A 164 16.01 14.13 22.53
C GLY A 164 16.40 14.71 21.17
N ILE A 165 16.13 14.04 20.07
CA ILE A 165 16.39 14.51 18.71
C ILE A 165 15.08 14.93 18.08
N ASN A 166 14.90 16.22 17.81
CA ASN A 166 13.77 16.71 17.05
C ASN A 166 13.81 16.13 15.63
N ALA A 167 12.77 15.40 15.28
CA ALA A 167 12.68 14.68 14.04
C ALA A 167 11.44 15.08 13.25
N GLU A 168 11.55 15.04 11.93
CA GLU A 168 10.45 15.27 10.98
C GLU A 168 10.40 14.12 9.98
N ILE A 169 9.20 13.83 9.46
CA ILE A 169 8.99 12.75 8.52
C ILE A 169 8.94 13.34 7.11
N ALA A 170 9.74 12.77 6.23
CA ALA A 170 9.83 13.16 4.83
C ALA A 170 9.66 11.94 3.91
N GLN A 171 9.30 12.20 2.65
CA GLN A 171 9.17 11.16 1.63
C GLN A 171 9.82 11.63 0.32
N PRO A 172 11.16 11.67 0.24
CA PRO A 172 11.81 11.96 -1.04
C PRO A 172 11.51 10.87 -2.08
N ASP A 173 11.93 9.63 -1.85
CA ASP A 173 11.61 8.43 -2.63
C ASP A 173 11.03 7.33 -1.75
N ALA A 174 11.48 7.27 -0.49
CA ALA A 174 10.98 6.42 0.57
C ALA A 174 10.63 7.27 1.79
N TRP A 175 9.86 6.72 2.72
CA TRP A 175 9.62 7.37 4.01
C TRP A 175 10.91 7.44 4.81
N GLN A 176 11.32 8.63 5.19
CA GLN A 176 12.52 8.90 5.97
C GLN A 176 12.19 9.70 7.21
N VAL A 177 12.96 9.50 8.27
CA VAL A 177 12.95 10.35 9.45
C VAL A 177 14.21 11.20 9.38
N TRP A 178 14.04 12.50 9.29
CA TRP A 178 15.13 13.48 9.23
C TRP A 178 15.30 14.18 10.58
N ALA A 179 16.52 14.46 10.98
CA ALA A 179 16.76 15.43 12.04
C ALA A 179 16.30 16.82 11.54
N LYS A 180 15.52 17.52 12.34
CA LYS A 180 14.85 18.77 11.93
C LYS A 180 15.89 19.81 11.52
N ARG A 181 15.82 20.23 10.25
CA ARG A 181 16.86 21.08 9.63
C ARG A 181 17.03 22.42 10.30
N GLU A 182 15.99 22.97 10.91
CA GLU A 182 16.03 24.24 11.63
C GLU A 182 16.92 24.18 12.88
N ASP A 183 16.94 23.03 13.58
CA ASP A 183 17.74 22.81 14.78
C ASP A 183 19.21 22.48 14.42
N TYR A 184 19.40 21.77 13.31
CA TYR A 184 20.71 21.38 12.78
C TYR A 184 21.05 22.18 11.52
N ASN A 185 21.09 23.52 11.65
CA ASN A 185 21.04 24.49 10.56
C ASN A 185 22.37 24.72 9.80
N SER A 186 23.50 24.19 10.29
CA SER A 186 24.79 24.35 9.62
C SER A 186 25.42 23.00 9.24
N PRO A 187 26.26 22.94 8.19
CA PRO A 187 26.97 21.72 7.81
C PRO A 187 27.80 21.11 8.93
N LEU A 188 28.44 21.95 9.77
CA LEU A 188 29.23 21.49 10.89
C LEU A 188 28.38 20.79 11.95
N VAL A 189 27.25 21.40 12.33
CA VAL A 189 26.35 20.84 13.34
C VAL A 189 25.73 19.50 12.86
N ARG A 190 25.40 19.39 11.58
CA ARG A 190 24.91 18.13 11.01
C ARG A 190 25.94 17.00 11.04
N ARG A 191 27.22 17.31 10.73
CA ARG A 191 28.31 16.32 10.83
C ARG A 191 28.59 15.90 12.26
N LEU A 192 28.62 16.84 13.21
CA LEU A 192 28.76 16.53 14.64
C LEU A 192 27.61 15.66 15.16
N LEU A 193 26.37 15.94 14.75
CA LEU A 193 25.23 15.06 15.07
C LEU A 193 25.46 13.65 14.53
N LEU A 194 25.85 13.52 13.27
CA LEU A 194 26.09 12.21 12.66
C LEU A 194 27.24 11.45 13.34
N GLU A 195 28.32 12.10 13.67
CA GLU A 195 29.45 11.51 14.41
C GLU A 195 29.01 11.02 15.79
N ASN A 196 28.21 11.82 16.52
CA ASN A 196 27.64 11.42 17.80
C ASN A 196 26.73 10.20 17.67
N LEU A 197 25.81 10.20 16.70
CA LEU A 197 24.94 9.08 16.43
C LEU A 197 25.72 7.79 16.14
N HIS A 198 26.77 7.88 15.34
CA HIS A 198 27.62 6.73 15.05
C HIS A 198 28.39 6.24 16.28
N ALA A 199 28.86 7.16 17.13
CA ALA A 199 29.51 6.82 18.39
C ALA A 199 28.56 6.11 19.37
N GLU A 200 27.27 6.46 19.35
CA GLU A 200 26.21 5.82 20.14
C GLU A 200 25.70 4.51 19.52
N GLY A 201 26.21 4.11 18.35
CA GLY A 201 25.85 2.86 17.69
C GLY A 201 24.74 2.96 16.64
N TYR A 202 24.23 4.17 16.35
CA TYR A 202 23.24 4.39 15.27
C TYR A 202 23.93 4.49 13.89
N THR A 203 24.64 3.45 13.50
CA THR A 203 25.50 3.43 12.30
C THR A 203 24.76 3.53 10.98
N ARG A 204 23.41 3.45 11.00
CA ARG A 204 22.56 3.57 9.81
C ARG A 204 22.15 5.00 9.49
N ALA A 205 22.33 5.92 10.44
CA ALA A 205 22.14 7.33 10.16
C ALA A 205 23.19 7.79 9.14
N PHE A 206 22.78 8.63 8.20
CA PHE A 206 23.69 9.13 7.17
C PHE A 206 23.36 10.56 6.77
N LEU A 207 24.31 11.20 6.11
CA LEU A 207 24.13 12.54 5.56
C LEU A 207 23.76 12.40 4.08
N ASP A 208 22.52 12.76 3.73
CA ASP A 208 22.14 12.95 2.33
C ASP A 208 22.58 14.33 1.88
N SER A 209 23.39 14.38 0.84
CA SER A 209 24.02 15.62 0.35
C SER A 209 23.90 15.73 -1.16
N ARG A 210 23.39 16.86 -1.63
CA ARG A 210 23.33 17.15 -3.06
C ARG A 210 23.83 18.56 -3.39
N ALA A 211 24.56 18.68 -4.51
CA ALA A 211 24.98 19.97 -5.04
C ALA A 211 23.96 20.45 -6.06
N VAL A 212 23.15 21.43 -5.68
CA VAL A 212 22.11 22.02 -6.53
C VAL A 212 22.74 23.12 -7.40
N LYS A 213 22.68 22.98 -8.72
CA LYS A 213 23.24 23.93 -9.70
C LYS A 213 22.16 24.78 -10.37
N GLU A 214 20.95 24.30 -10.42
CA GLU A 214 19.76 24.98 -10.95
C GLU A 214 18.55 24.64 -10.09
N VAL A 215 17.59 25.55 -10.01
CA VAL A 215 16.34 25.34 -9.26
C VAL A 215 15.14 25.52 -10.22
N PRO A 216 14.08 24.72 -10.07
CA PRO A 216 12.86 24.95 -10.81
C PRO A 216 12.20 26.25 -10.34
N LYS A 217 11.66 27.01 -11.29
CA LYS A 217 10.80 28.18 -11.04
C LYS A 217 9.48 27.95 -11.74
N VAL A 218 8.41 27.98 -10.96
CA VAL A 218 7.06 27.82 -11.50
C VAL A 218 6.57 29.12 -12.10
N ALA A 219 5.93 29.01 -13.25
CA ALA A 219 5.27 30.12 -13.91
C ALA A 219 3.87 29.72 -14.33
N PHE A 220 2.96 30.68 -14.36
CA PHE A 220 1.65 30.47 -14.95
C PHE A 220 1.41 31.47 -16.10
N THR A 221 0.67 31.02 -17.11
CA THR A 221 0.24 31.86 -18.24
C THR A 221 -1.27 32.00 -18.19
N ALA A 222 -1.73 33.25 -18.14
CA ALA A 222 -3.14 33.63 -18.17
C ALA A 222 -3.33 34.81 -19.14
N ASN A 223 -4.35 34.76 -20.00
CA ASN A 223 -4.69 35.80 -20.98
C ASN A 223 -3.48 36.23 -21.86
N GLY A 224 -2.55 35.29 -22.16
CA GLY A 224 -1.34 35.57 -22.96
C GLY A 224 -0.16 36.16 -22.17
N PHE A 225 -0.31 36.47 -20.89
CA PHE A 225 0.76 37.00 -20.04
C PHE A 225 1.35 35.90 -19.16
N LYS A 226 2.68 35.85 -19.03
CA LYS A 226 3.41 34.89 -18.19
C LYS A 226 3.84 35.55 -16.87
N TYR A 227 3.55 34.88 -15.77
CA TYR A 227 3.84 35.31 -14.40
C TYR A 227 4.72 34.26 -13.72
N VAL A 228 5.89 34.65 -13.19
CA VAL A 228 6.77 33.76 -12.40
C VAL A 228 6.51 34.03 -10.93
N ARG A 229 6.02 33.05 -10.20
CA ARG A 229 5.67 33.15 -8.78
C ARG A 229 5.94 31.82 -8.08
N ASP A 230 6.50 31.87 -6.88
CA ASP A 230 6.82 30.64 -6.12
C ASP A 230 5.58 30.02 -5.46
N ALA A 231 4.52 30.80 -5.23
CA ALA A 231 3.25 30.29 -4.73
C ALA A 231 2.08 31.13 -5.27
N PHE A 232 0.95 30.50 -5.53
CA PHE A 232 -0.33 31.16 -5.87
C PHE A 232 -1.50 30.22 -5.65
N THR A 233 -2.67 30.82 -5.39
CA THR A 233 -3.93 30.11 -5.18
C THR A 233 -4.83 30.30 -6.39
N ILE A 234 -5.56 29.25 -6.76
CA ILE A 234 -6.49 29.21 -7.89
C ILE A 234 -7.86 28.84 -7.34
N THR A 235 -8.83 29.73 -7.54
CA THR A 235 -10.22 29.54 -7.13
C THR A 235 -11.16 29.67 -8.32
N SER A 236 -12.41 29.22 -8.19
CA SER A 236 -13.50 29.53 -9.13
C SER A 236 -14.79 29.80 -8.36
N ALA A 237 -15.72 30.57 -8.93
CA ALA A 237 -16.98 30.91 -8.24
C ALA A 237 -17.79 29.63 -7.88
N ASN A 238 -17.78 28.63 -8.74
CA ASN A 238 -18.46 27.35 -8.51
C ASN A 238 -17.64 26.35 -7.68
N ARG A 239 -16.40 26.73 -7.27
CA ARG A 239 -15.45 25.84 -6.60
C ARG A 239 -15.29 24.51 -7.34
N ARG A 240 -15.12 24.58 -8.67
CA ARG A 240 -14.90 23.42 -9.56
C ARG A 240 -13.81 23.77 -10.55
N ILE A 241 -12.72 23.02 -10.52
CA ILE A 241 -11.54 23.27 -11.34
C ILE A 241 -11.23 21.99 -12.11
N GLN A 242 -11.10 22.12 -13.44
CA GLN A 242 -10.67 21.05 -14.33
C GLN A 242 -9.15 21.00 -14.39
N LEU A 243 -8.58 19.80 -14.45
CA LEU A 243 -7.14 19.58 -14.54
C LEU A 243 -6.79 18.70 -15.74
N ALA A 244 -5.71 19.04 -16.42
CA ALA A 244 -5.04 18.20 -17.40
C ALA A 244 -3.51 18.28 -17.19
N GLU A 245 -2.87 17.12 -17.15
CA GLU A 245 -1.42 17.01 -16.97
C GLU A 245 -0.68 16.89 -18.32
N GLY A 246 0.54 17.42 -18.36
CA GLY A 246 1.39 17.39 -19.55
C GLY A 246 0.81 18.19 -20.71
N ASN A 247 1.02 17.71 -21.93
CA ASN A 247 0.57 18.36 -23.16
C ASN A 247 -0.89 18.01 -23.54
N ARG A 248 -1.69 17.47 -22.62
CA ARG A 248 -3.10 17.15 -22.90
C ARG A 248 -3.92 18.41 -23.07
N GLN A 249 -4.69 18.46 -24.14
CA GLN A 249 -5.59 19.60 -24.42
C GLN A 249 -6.99 19.40 -23.83
N THR A 250 -7.38 18.16 -23.53
CA THR A 250 -8.69 17.80 -22.98
C THR A 250 -8.57 17.56 -21.49
N PHE A 251 -9.42 18.22 -20.73
CA PHE A 251 -9.56 17.96 -19.31
C PHE A 251 -10.19 16.58 -19.06
N ARG A 252 -9.62 15.85 -18.11
CA ARG A 252 -10.13 14.54 -17.68
C ARG A 252 -10.63 14.56 -16.26
N ASP A 253 -9.94 15.33 -15.43
CA ASP A 253 -10.16 15.34 -14.00
C ASP A 253 -10.88 16.64 -13.62
N LEU A 254 -11.84 16.54 -12.73
CA LEU A 254 -12.61 17.64 -12.17
C LEU A 254 -12.48 17.61 -10.65
N TYR A 255 -11.97 18.66 -10.07
CA TYR A 255 -11.79 18.76 -8.63
C TYR A 255 -12.78 19.77 -8.01
N ALA A 256 -13.25 19.44 -6.81
CA ALA A 256 -13.97 20.40 -5.97
C ALA A 256 -12.99 21.22 -5.13
N GLY A 257 -13.43 22.40 -4.65
CA GLY A 257 -12.62 23.24 -3.77
C GLY A 257 -11.65 24.12 -4.55
N ASP A 258 -10.62 24.57 -3.86
CA ASP A 258 -9.61 25.46 -4.37
C ASP A 258 -8.30 24.73 -4.62
N MET A 259 -7.39 25.31 -5.41
CA MET A 259 -6.08 24.75 -5.67
C MET A 259 -4.98 25.73 -5.30
N LYS A 260 -3.82 25.20 -4.88
CA LYS A 260 -2.66 26.00 -4.55
C LYS A 260 -1.40 25.35 -5.11
N ILE A 261 -0.57 26.10 -5.80
CA ILE A 261 0.82 25.75 -6.06
C ILE A 261 1.67 26.32 -4.92
N GLN A 262 2.54 25.49 -4.35
CA GLN A 262 3.44 25.88 -3.27
C GLN A 262 4.75 25.11 -3.35
N PRO A 263 5.88 25.68 -2.83
CA PRO A 263 7.13 24.95 -2.68
C PRO A 263 6.96 23.77 -1.73
N ASN A 264 7.79 22.73 -1.92
CA ASN A 264 7.88 21.57 -1.03
C ASN A 264 9.31 21.45 -0.44
N ALA A 265 9.50 20.49 0.46
CA ALA A 265 10.76 20.25 1.16
C ALA A 265 11.90 19.74 0.26
N TYR A 266 11.60 19.36 -0.98
CA TYR A 266 12.56 18.73 -1.91
C TYR A 266 13.08 19.69 -2.98
N GLY A 267 12.70 20.98 -2.89
CA GLY A 267 13.13 22.02 -3.82
C GLY A 267 12.33 22.06 -5.14
N THR A 268 11.17 21.39 -5.16
CA THR A 268 10.19 21.46 -6.25
C THR A 268 8.86 22.02 -5.74
N TYR A 269 7.76 21.79 -6.43
CA TYR A 269 6.45 22.33 -6.06
C TYR A 269 5.42 21.20 -5.88
N THR A 270 4.37 21.50 -5.13
CA THR A 270 3.21 20.64 -4.98
C THR A 270 1.96 21.39 -5.44
N LEU A 271 1.11 20.74 -6.25
CA LEU A 271 -0.25 21.19 -6.49
C LEU A 271 -1.14 20.57 -5.42
N VAL A 272 -1.66 21.41 -4.55
CA VAL A 272 -2.53 21.05 -3.42
C VAL A 272 -3.98 21.40 -3.76
N ASN A 273 -4.90 20.46 -3.57
CA ASN A 273 -6.34 20.69 -3.61
C ASN A 273 -6.87 20.89 -2.19
N GLN A 274 -7.45 22.05 -1.91
CA GLN A 274 -8.11 22.36 -0.65
C GLN A 274 -9.61 22.11 -0.80
N VAL A 275 -10.13 21.08 -0.12
CA VAL A 275 -11.47 20.55 -0.37
C VAL A 275 -12.16 20.14 0.93
N PRO A 276 -13.48 20.41 1.11
CA PRO A 276 -14.26 19.84 2.20
C PRO A 276 -14.26 18.29 2.15
N VAL A 277 -14.12 17.63 3.31
CA VAL A 277 -14.02 16.17 3.43
C VAL A 277 -15.16 15.45 2.71
N GLU A 278 -16.41 15.91 2.87
CA GLU A 278 -17.57 15.25 2.22
C GLU A 278 -17.54 15.35 0.68
N LEU A 279 -16.86 16.34 0.11
CA LEU A 279 -16.63 16.42 -1.33
C LEU A 279 -15.41 15.58 -1.77
N TYR A 280 -14.37 15.53 -0.95
CA TYR A 280 -13.21 14.64 -1.16
C TYR A 280 -13.65 13.17 -1.25
N LEU A 281 -14.52 12.73 -0.34
CA LEU A 281 -15.01 11.35 -0.32
C LEU A 281 -15.73 10.94 -1.60
N ARG A 282 -16.37 11.88 -2.32
CA ARG A 282 -17.00 11.59 -3.60
C ARG A 282 -16.02 11.18 -4.69
N GLY A 283 -14.77 11.59 -4.55
CA GLY A 283 -13.67 11.18 -5.44
C GLY A 283 -12.86 10.00 -4.92
N VAL A 284 -13.13 9.52 -3.71
CA VAL A 284 -12.42 8.39 -3.07
C VAL A 284 -13.27 7.12 -3.05
N VAL A 285 -14.46 7.19 -2.44
CA VAL A 285 -15.29 6.01 -2.14
C VAL A 285 -15.61 5.16 -3.38
N PRO A 286 -16.03 5.72 -4.54
CA PRO A 286 -16.29 4.90 -5.73
C PRO A 286 -15.04 4.21 -6.30
N HIS A 287 -13.84 4.73 -6.04
CA HIS A 287 -12.58 4.13 -6.49
C HIS A 287 -12.05 3.06 -5.54
N GLU A 288 -12.43 3.14 -4.26
CA GLU A 288 -12.00 2.19 -3.23
C GLU A 288 -12.84 0.91 -3.24
N ILE A 289 -14.17 1.02 -3.11
CA ILE A 289 -15.05 -0.16 -2.98
C ILE A 289 -15.83 -0.48 -4.26
N GLY A 290 -15.84 0.45 -5.22
CA GLY A 290 -16.60 0.34 -6.45
C GLY A 290 -18.09 0.76 -6.31
N PRO A 291 -18.67 1.36 -7.39
CA PRO A 291 -20.04 1.89 -7.36
C PRO A 291 -21.11 0.79 -7.33
N GLY A 292 -20.76 -0.47 -7.66
CA GLY A 292 -21.66 -1.62 -7.66
C GLY A 292 -21.80 -2.31 -6.30
N ALA A 293 -21.10 -1.86 -5.25
CA ALA A 293 -21.18 -2.46 -3.93
C ALA A 293 -22.56 -2.25 -3.28
N PRO A 294 -23.02 -3.14 -2.38
CA PRO A 294 -24.20 -2.93 -1.57
C PRO A 294 -24.11 -1.62 -0.79
N ARG A 295 -25.24 -0.94 -0.64
CA ARG A 295 -25.31 0.37 -0.01
C ARG A 295 -24.64 0.40 1.38
N SER A 296 -24.89 -0.61 2.20
CA SER A 296 -24.29 -0.69 3.56
C SER A 296 -22.77 -0.85 3.53
N ALA A 297 -22.22 -1.53 2.53
CA ALA A 297 -20.78 -1.64 2.34
C ALA A 297 -20.18 -0.30 1.89
N ILE A 298 -20.84 0.43 1.00
CA ILE A 298 -20.44 1.79 0.60
C ILE A 298 -20.52 2.77 1.79
N GLU A 299 -21.57 2.66 2.62
CA GLU A 299 -21.71 3.46 3.85
C GLU A 299 -20.58 3.17 4.85
N ALA A 300 -20.22 1.90 5.06
CA ALA A 300 -19.08 1.51 5.89
C ALA A 300 -17.76 2.06 5.34
N GLN A 301 -17.51 1.92 4.03
CA GLN A 301 -16.34 2.47 3.37
C GLN A 301 -16.27 4.01 3.49
N ALA A 302 -17.40 4.71 3.36
CA ALA A 302 -17.45 6.17 3.49
C ALA A 302 -17.07 6.63 4.91
N ILE A 303 -17.52 5.90 5.95
CA ILE A 303 -17.16 6.16 7.35
C ILE A 303 -15.66 5.92 7.57
N LEU A 304 -15.14 4.78 7.06
CA LEU A 304 -13.72 4.45 7.19
C LEU A 304 -12.83 5.44 6.44
N ALA A 305 -13.18 5.80 5.21
CA ALA A 305 -12.41 6.76 4.42
C ALA A 305 -12.39 8.15 5.07
N ARG A 306 -13.51 8.58 5.67
CA ARG A 306 -13.60 9.83 6.45
C ARG A 306 -12.74 9.76 7.72
N THR A 307 -12.82 8.67 8.46
CA THR A 307 -12.03 8.45 9.67
C THR A 307 -10.53 8.43 9.34
N TYR A 308 -10.16 7.69 8.28
CA TYR A 308 -8.78 7.58 7.83
C TYR A 308 -8.18 8.93 7.46
N VAL A 309 -8.85 9.72 6.62
CA VAL A 309 -8.30 11.01 6.20
C VAL A 309 -8.11 11.95 7.39
N LEU A 310 -9.08 12.03 8.29
CA LEU A 310 -9.01 12.90 9.47
C LEU A 310 -7.96 12.45 10.49
N ARG A 311 -7.72 11.15 10.59
CA ARG A 311 -6.65 10.57 11.43
C ARG A 311 -5.26 10.86 10.88
N ASN A 312 -5.12 11.06 9.57
CA ASN A 312 -3.84 11.09 8.86
C ASN A 312 -3.43 12.47 8.33
N LEU A 313 -3.98 13.57 8.85
CA LEU A 313 -3.73 14.94 8.37
C LEU A 313 -2.26 15.41 8.51
N ARG A 314 -1.43 14.68 9.27
CA ARG A 314 -0.03 15.01 9.55
C ARG A 314 0.98 14.37 8.60
N ARG A 315 0.55 13.45 7.70
CA ARG A 315 1.46 12.62 6.89
C ARG A 315 2.48 13.43 6.07
N PHE A 316 2.07 14.58 5.55
CA PHE A 316 2.90 15.42 4.69
C PHE A 316 3.07 16.84 5.26
N ALA A 317 3.17 16.94 6.60
CA ALA A 317 3.33 18.22 7.28
C ALA A 317 4.55 19.01 6.80
N ILE A 318 5.66 18.32 6.49
CA ILE A 318 6.90 18.93 5.97
C ILE A 318 6.66 19.65 4.63
N ASP A 319 5.71 19.19 3.82
CA ASP A 319 5.36 19.76 2.51
C ASP A 319 4.15 20.70 2.57
N SER A 320 3.65 21.02 3.79
CA SER A 320 2.51 21.91 4.05
C SER A 320 1.19 21.48 3.38
N TYR A 321 0.99 20.17 3.18
CA TYR A 321 -0.28 19.54 2.88
C TYR A 321 -0.49 18.32 3.79
N GLU A 322 -1.63 17.65 3.73
CA GLU A 322 -2.04 16.71 4.76
C GLU A 322 -2.03 15.27 4.29
N ILE A 323 -2.50 15.00 3.07
CA ILE A 323 -2.65 13.65 2.56
C ILE A 323 -2.36 13.60 1.06
N CYS A 324 -1.88 12.45 0.56
CA CYS A 324 -1.65 12.24 -0.87
C CYS A 324 -2.91 11.72 -1.59
N ALA A 325 -2.88 11.74 -2.94
CA ALA A 325 -3.99 11.33 -3.80
C ALA A 325 -3.81 9.94 -4.42
N ASP A 326 -2.82 9.18 -3.97
CA ASP A 326 -2.46 7.88 -4.51
C ASP A 326 -2.71 6.71 -3.53
N THR A 327 -2.33 5.50 -3.91
CA THR A 327 -2.51 4.26 -3.13
C THR A 327 -1.72 4.21 -1.82
N GLN A 328 -0.83 5.15 -1.54
CA GLN A 328 -0.15 5.24 -0.24
C GLN A 328 -1.04 5.87 0.83
N CYS A 329 -2.07 6.62 0.40
CA CYS A 329 -3.09 7.21 1.25
C CYS A 329 -4.46 6.65 0.89
N GLN A 330 -5.16 7.34 0.00
CA GLN A 330 -6.44 6.94 -0.59
C GLN A 330 -6.47 7.41 -2.05
N VAL A 331 -6.96 6.56 -2.94
CA VAL A 331 -7.06 6.92 -4.36
C VAL A 331 -8.08 8.04 -4.56
N TYR A 332 -7.58 9.23 -4.94
CA TYR A 332 -8.41 10.41 -5.16
C TYR A 332 -8.21 10.97 -6.58
N TYR A 333 -9.23 10.86 -7.42
CA TYR A 333 -9.23 11.36 -8.80
C TYR A 333 -10.18 12.55 -9.03
N GLY A 334 -10.57 13.26 -7.94
CA GLY A 334 -11.57 14.32 -8.05
C GLY A 334 -12.97 13.79 -8.28
N LEU A 335 -13.82 14.59 -8.94
CA LEU A 335 -15.25 14.31 -9.09
C LEU A 335 -15.66 13.76 -10.45
N ALA A 336 -14.72 13.50 -11.36
CA ALA A 336 -15.05 13.09 -12.73
C ALA A 336 -15.82 11.75 -12.79
N ASP A 337 -15.47 10.85 -11.88
CA ASP A 337 -16.07 9.52 -11.76
C ASP A 337 -17.00 9.39 -10.54
N ALA A 338 -17.51 10.53 -10.00
CA ALA A 338 -18.41 10.52 -8.85
C ALA A 338 -19.73 9.80 -9.17
N ASP A 339 -20.09 8.83 -8.33
CA ASP A 339 -21.24 7.94 -8.53
C ASP A 339 -22.43 8.37 -7.65
N PRO A 340 -23.67 8.40 -8.18
CA PRO A 340 -24.86 8.77 -7.41
C PRO A 340 -25.13 7.88 -6.19
N GLY A 341 -24.88 6.57 -6.27
CA GLY A 341 -25.04 5.62 -5.16
C GLY A 341 -24.06 5.90 -4.03
N SER A 342 -22.77 6.08 -4.37
CA SER A 342 -21.72 6.48 -3.44
C SER A 342 -22.00 7.85 -2.83
N ASN A 343 -22.46 8.83 -3.61
CA ASN A 343 -22.85 10.16 -3.10
C ASN A 343 -24.00 10.08 -2.09
N ALA A 344 -24.98 9.21 -2.31
CA ALA A 344 -26.10 9.00 -1.38
C ALA A 344 -25.64 8.32 -0.08
N ALA A 345 -24.71 7.37 -0.14
CA ALA A 345 -24.12 6.71 1.02
C ALA A 345 -23.26 7.66 1.86
N ILE A 346 -22.42 8.49 1.21
CA ILE A 346 -21.63 9.54 1.85
C ILE A 346 -22.56 10.53 2.59
N ALA A 347 -23.63 10.99 1.93
CA ALA A 347 -24.59 11.90 2.52
C ALA A 347 -25.34 11.27 3.72
N ALA A 348 -25.71 10.00 3.64
CA ALA A 348 -26.40 9.28 4.72
C ALA A 348 -25.52 9.10 5.97
N THR A 349 -24.19 9.04 5.79
CA THR A 349 -23.20 8.90 6.87
C THR A 349 -22.43 10.18 7.15
N ALA A 350 -22.91 11.34 6.69
CA ALA A 350 -22.17 12.59 6.77
C ALA A 350 -21.74 12.92 8.20
N GLY A 351 -20.45 13.24 8.36
CA GLY A 351 -19.83 13.56 9.63
C GLY A 351 -19.70 12.40 10.64
N GLN A 352 -20.06 11.16 10.28
CA GLN A 352 -19.86 10.00 11.16
C GLN A 352 -18.44 9.46 11.03
N VAL A 353 -17.80 9.20 12.16
CA VAL A 353 -16.43 8.65 12.26
C VAL A 353 -16.38 7.50 13.25
N LEU A 354 -15.39 6.63 13.09
CA LEU A 354 -15.15 5.53 13.99
C LEU A 354 -14.08 5.92 15.01
N THR A 355 -14.37 5.69 16.31
CA THR A 355 -13.49 6.07 17.42
C THR A 355 -13.27 4.92 18.39
N TYR A 356 -12.15 4.99 19.10
CA TYR A 356 -11.83 4.18 20.25
C TYR A 356 -11.35 5.11 21.37
N ASN A 357 -11.97 5.07 22.55
CA ASN A 357 -11.70 6.01 23.65
C ASN A 357 -11.77 7.49 23.23
N ASN A 358 -12.73 7.86 22.36
CA ASN A 358 -12.92 9.19 21.78
C ASN A 358 -11.80 9.69 20.85
N GLU A 359 -10.82 8.86 20.52
CA GLU A 359 -9.82 9.14 19.50
C GLU A 359 -10.20 8.44 18.19
N LEU A 360 -9.91 9.09 17.05
CA LEU A 360 -10.12 8.47 15.74
C LEU A 360 -9.28 7.20 15.60
N VAL A 361 -9.89 6.13 15.11
CA VAL A 361 -9.17 4.87 14.88
C VAL A 361 -8.30 4.93 13.63
N ASP A 362 -7.26 4.09 13.56
CA ASP A 362 -6.57 3.77 12.32
C ASP A 362 -7.51 2.92 11.45
N ALA A 363 -8.33 3.60 10.64
CA ALA A 363 -9.42 3.02 9.85
C ALA A 363 -8.87 2.37 8.57
N LEU A 364 -8.06 1.33 8.73
CA LEU A 364 -7.35 0.63 7.66
C LEU A 364 -8.27 -0.38 6.96
N TYR A 365 -8.15 -0.52 5.67
CA TYR A 365 -8.91 -1.48 4.86
C TYR A 365 -8.07 -1.98 3.68
N SER A 366 -8.41 -3.14 3.18
CA SER A 366 -7.74 -3.74 2.01
C SER A 366 -8.73 -4.49 1.14
N SER A 367 -8.34 -4.81 -0.10
CA SER A 367 -9.20 -5.50 -1.05
C SER A 367 -9.76 -6.80 -0.47
N THR A 368 -8.89 -7.68 0.05
CA THR A 368 -9.28 -8.94 0.69
C THR A 368 -8.24 -9.38 1.70
N THR A 369 -8.68 -9.91 2.83
CA THR A 369 -7.81 -10.36 3.93
C THR A 369 -7.31 -11.80 3.75
N GLY A 370 -7.91 -12.56 2.83
CA GLY A 370 -7.66 -13.98 2.68
C GLY A 370 -8.32 -14.84 3.77
N GLY A 371 -9.46 -14.37 4.30
CA GLY A 371 -10.28 -15.08 5.28
C GLY A 371 -9.90 -14.84 6.72
N VAL A 372 -8.90 -14.03 7.02
CA VAL A 372 -8.52 -13.61 8.36
C VAL A 372 -7.86 -12.24 8.35
N THR A 373 -8.26 -11.34 9.23
CA THR A 373 -7.62 -10.02 9.36
C THR A 373 -6.29 -10.13 10.10
N ALA A 374 -5.44 -9.12 9.95
CA ALA A 374 -4.14 -9.01 10.63
C ALA A 374 -4.18 -7.97 11.74
N ARG A 375 -3.29 -8.10 12.73
CA ARG A 375 -2.98 -7.00 13.65
C ARG A 375 -2.20 -5.90 12.91
N PHE A 376 -2.25 -4.69 13.43
CA PHE A 376 -1.39 -3.60 12.95
C PHE A 376 0.09 -4.00 12.97
N THR A 377 0.53 -4.57 14.08
CA THR A 377 1.92 -4.98 14.30
C THR A 377 2.38 -6.18 13.47
N ASP A 378 1.46 -6.92 12.84
CA ASP A 378 1.82 -8.00 11.91
C ASP A 378 2.37 -7.45 10.59
N VAL A 379 2.07 -6.18 10.25
CA VAL A 379 2.44 -5.55 8.99
C VAL A 379 3.42 -4.41 9.21
N TRP A 380 3.15 -3.52 10.17
CA TRP A 380 3.95 -2.32 10.43
C TRP A 380 4.60 -2.35 11.82
N ASN A 381 5.55 -1.46 12.04
CA ASN A 381 6.09 -1.17 13.36
C ASN A 381 5.22 -0.12 14.04
N GLY A 382 5.19 -0.13 15.37
CA GLY A 382 4.43 0.81 16.19
C GLY A 382 3.68 0.11 17.32
N ALA A 383 2.94 0.88 18.11
CA ALA A 383 2.10 0.36 19.18
C ALA A 383 0.94 -0.49 18.63
N ASP A 384 0.49 -1.49 19.38
CA ASP A 384 -0.68 -2.30 19.00
C ASP A 384 -1.96 -1.45 19.03
N ARG A 385 -2.95 -1.87 18.25
CA ARG A 385 -4.27 -1.23 18.15
C ARG A 385 -5.31 -2.22 18.67
N PRO A 386 -5.88 -2.00 19.88
CA PRO A 386 -6.79 -2.97 20.50
C PRO A 386 -8.00 -3.35 19.65
N TYR A 387 -8.42 -2.45 18.76
CA TYR A 387 -9.54 -2.63 17.83
C TYR A 387 -9.16 -3.29 16.50
N LEU A 388 -7.87 -3.54 16.23
CA LEU A 388 -7.36 -4.24 15.02
C LEU A 388 -6.88 -5.65 15.42
N THR A 389 -7.77 -6.43 16.02
CA THR A 389 -7.50 -7.83 16.38
C THR A 389 -7.77 -8.76 15.18
N PRO A 390 -7.06 -9.88 15.04
CA PRO A 390 -7.36 -10.87 14.00
C PRO A 390 -8.77 -11.42 14.17
N VAL A 391 -9.57 -11.30 13.09
CA VAL A 391 -10.92 -11.84 12.99
C VAL A 391 -10.96 -12.80 11.81
N VAL A 392 -11.50 -14.00 12.00
CA VAL A 392 -11.80 -14.91 10.90
C VAL A 392 -12.97 -14.33 10.11
N ASP A 393 -12.76 -14.03 8.84
CA ASP A 393 -13.72 -13.36 7.98
C ASP A 393 -14.81 -14.34 7.49
N SER A 394 -15.64 -14.77 8.43
CA SER A 394 -16.71 -15.74 8.25
C SER A 394 -17.83 -15.50 9.25
N LEU A 395 -19.07 -15.67 8.81
CA LEU A 395 -20.27 -15.62 9.68
C LEU A 395 -20.49 -16.90 10.50
N SER A 396 -19.77 -17.95 10.18
CA SER A 396 -19.81 -19.23 10.91
C SER A 396 -18.42 -19.55 11.46
N PRO A 397 -18.31 -20.30 12.57
CA PRO A 397 -17.00 -20.63 13.15
C PRO A 397 -16.22 -21.59 12.25
N LYS A 398 -15.44 -21.06 11.32
CA LYS A 398 -14.62 -21.84 10.35
C LYS A 398 -13.27 -22.23 10.93
N TRP A 399 -12.73 -21.42 11.80
CA TRP A 399 -11.41 -21.61 12.38
C TRP A 399 -11.33 -20.97 13.76
N ASP A 400 -10.77 -21.67 14.74
CA ASP A 400 -10.48 -21.14 16.06
C ASP A 400 -8.99 -20.74 16.15
N LEU A 401 -8.72 -19.44 16.07
CA LEU A 401 -7.37 -18.91 16.13
C LEU A 401 -6.69 -19.11 17.50
N ALA A 402 -7.47 -19.24 18.58
CA ALA A 402 -6.94 -19.45 19.92
C ALA A 402 -6.47 -20.90 20.11
N ALA A 403 -7.27 -21.85 19.63
CA ALA A 403 -6.93 -23.28 19.69
C ALA A 403 -5.94 -23.71 18.60
N ARG A 404 -5.97 -23.05 17.45
CA ARG A 404 -5.17 -23.37 16.27
C ARG A 404 -4.57 -22.10 15.67
N PRO A 405 -3.53 -21.51 16.32
CA PRO A 405 -2.88 -20.30 15.83
C PRO A 405 -2.22 -20.54 14.47
N LEU A 406 -2.32 -19.57 13.57
CA LEU A 406 -1.77 -19.67 12.22
C LEU A 406 -0.25 -19.40 12.17
N SER A 407 0.39 -19.17 13.31
CA SER A 407 1.85 -19.19 13.44
C SER A 407 2.45 -20.60 13.29
N ASP A 408 1.65 -21.63 13.52
CA ASP A 408 2.01 -23.02 13.22
C ASP A 408 1.81 -23.31 11.73
N GLU A 409 2.82 -23.82 11.06
CA GLU A 409 2.81 -24.03 9.60
C GLU A 409 1.77 -25.06 9.16
N ALA A 410 1.54 -26.14 9.93
CA ALA A 410 0.54 -27.14 9.59
C ALA A 410 -0.88 -26.56 9.71
N ASN A 411 -1.15 -25.78 10.77
CA ASN A 411 -2.39 -25.04 10.91
C ASN A 411 -2.57 -24.04 9.78
N PHE A 412 -1.51 -23.32 9.41
CA PHE A 412 -1.53 -22.34 8.33
C PHE A 412 -1.91 -22.97 6.98
N ARG A 413 -1.22 -24.08 6.62
CA ARG A 413 -1.54 -24.82 5.38
C ARG A 413 -2.95 -25.36 5.38
N ALA A 414 -3.41 -25.91 6.50
CA ALA A 414 -4.79 -26.38 6.66
C ALA A 414 -5.82 -25.23 6.53
N PHE A 415 -5.51 -24.04 7.04
CA PHE A 415 -6.36 -22.85 6.86
C PHE A 415 -6.40 -22.37 5.40
N ILE A 416 -5.26 -22.29 4.73
CA ILE A 416 -5.21 -21.87 3.31
C ILE A 416 -5.92 -22.89 2.40
N ALA A 417 -5.95 -24.17 2.77
CA ALA A 417 -6.68 -25.19 2.02
C ALA A 417 -8.22 -25.03 2.08
N LEU A 418 -8.75 -24.27 3.06
CA LEU A 418 -10.19 -24.00 3.15
C LEU A 418 -10.61 -23.03 2.04
N GLN A 419 -11.54 -23.46 1.20
CA GLN A 419 -12.04 -22.68 0.05
C GLN A 419 -13.40 -22.03 0.32
N ASN A 420 -14.22 -22.59 1.22
CA ASN A 420 -15.62 -22.22 1.36
C ASN A 420 -15.98 -21.81 2.79
N GLY A 421 -17.02 -20.96 2.91
CA GLY A 421 -17.60 -20.50 4.15
C GLY A 421 -16.99 -19.21 4.69
N PHE A 422 -16.27 -18.49 3.87
CA PHE A 422 -15.73 -17.15 4.15
C PHE A 422 -16.54 -16.09 3.43
N ASN A 423 -16.51 -14.87 3.96
CA ASN A 423 -17.19 -13.74 3.30
C ASN A 423 -16.48 -13.28 2.01
N GLU A 424 -15.30 -13.80 1.72
CA GLU A 424 -14.46 -13.44 0.57
C GLU A 424 -14.36 -14.56 -0.49
N GLU A 425 -15.01 -15.71 -0.29
CA GLU A 425 -14.75 -16.97 -1.04
C GLU A 425 -14.94 -16.88 -2.55
N GLU A 426 -15.83 -15.99 -3.01
CA GLU A 426 -16.11 -15.80 -4.44
C GLU A 426 -15.10 -14.88 -5.13
N TRP A 427 -14.18 -14.26 -4.38
CA TRP A 427 -13.26 -13.30 -4.94
C TRP A 427 -11.97 -13.96 -5.45
N PRO A 428 -11.49 -13.67 -6.67
CA PRO A 428 -10.30 -14.33 -7.26
C PRO A 428 -9.02 -14.16 -6.45
N ALA A 429 -8.94 -13.14 -5.58
CA ALA A 429 -7.80 -12.92 -4.71
C ALA A 429 -7.96 -13.56 -3.32
N PHE A 430 -9.08 -14.20 -3.00
CA PHE A 430 -9.29 -14.89 -1.72
C PHE A 430 -8.26 -16.02 -1.53
N ARG A 431 -8.06 -16.83 -2.57
CA ARG A 431 -7.00 -17.85 -2.64
C ARG A 431 -6.25 -17.72 -3.96
N TRP A 432 -4.96 -17.85 -3.91
CA TRP A 432 -4.12 -17.76 -5.09
C TRP A 432 -2.93 -18.71 -5.02
N ASN A 433 -2.49 -19.14 -6.20
CA ASN A 433 -1.31 -19.95 -6.43
C ASN A 433 -0.51 -19.30 -7.56
N ARG A 434 0.77 -18.99 -7.32
CA ARG A 434 1.62 -18.30 -8.28
C ARG A 434 3.00 -18.94 -8.29
N THR A 435 3.45 -19.34 -9.46
CA THR A 435 4.77 -19.92 -9.66
C THR A 435 5.67 -18.89 -10.34
N ALA A 436 6.92 -18.84 -9.94
CA ALA A 436 7.98 -18.12 -10.61
C ALA A 436 9.17 -19.07 -10.85
N SER A 437 9.77 -18.97 -12.02
CA SER A 437 10.98 -19.71 -12.34
C SER A 437 12.18 -19.21 -11.52
N LEU A 438 13.22 -20.05 -11.37
CA LEU A 438 14.47 -19.62 -10.73
C LEU A 438 15.03 -18.36 -11.39
N LYS A 439 14.98 -18.28 -12.71
CA LYS A 439 15.49 -17.13 -13.46
C LYS A 439 14.75 -15.84 -13.08
N GLU A 440 13.40 -15.87 -13.05
CA GLU A 440 12.59 -14.69 -12.67
C GLU A 440 12.87 -14.28 -11.22
N MET A 441 12.93 -15.24 -10.30
CA MET A 441 13.25 -14.96 -8.90
C MET A 441 14.65 -14.39 -8.73
N ASP A 442 15.62 -14.94 -9.44
CA ASP A 442 17.00 -14.49 -9.43
C ASP A 442 17.16 -13.06 -9.90
N GLU A 443 16.54 -12.72 -11.05
CA GLU A 443 16.55 -11.36 -11.60
C GLU A 443 15.93 -10.34 -10.63
N ILE A 444 14.81 -10.68 -10.03
CA ILE A 444 14.09 -9.81 -9.09
C ILE A 444 14.91 -9.61 -7.80
N LEU A 445 15.41 -10.70 -7.20
CA LEU A 445 16.16 -10.63 -5.95
C LEU A 445 17.51 -9.91 -6.12
N LYS A 446 18.23 -10.15 -7.22
CA LYS A 446 19.48 -9.41 -7.52
C LYS A 446 19.23 -7.92 -7.71
N LEU A 447 18.17 -7.56 -8.43
CA LEU A 447 17.78 -6.14 -8.56
C LEU A 447 17.44 -5.53 -7.19
N TYR A 448 16.68 -6.26 -6.37
CA TYR A 448 16.33 -5.84 -5.02
C TYR A 448 17.56 -5.61 -4.15
N LEU A 449 18.51 -6.55 -4.11
CA LEU A 449 19.74 -6.47 -3.33
C LEU A 449 20.68 -5.38 -3.86
N LYS A 450 20.79 -5.23 -5.19
CA LYS A 450 21.61 -4.20 -5.84
C LYS A 450 21.14 -2.79 -5.47
N ASN A 451 19.85 -2.55 -5.52
CA ASN A 451 19.27 -1.27 -5.15
C ASN A 451 19.52 -0.93 -3.67
N ARG A 452 19.84 -1.94 -2.82
CA ARG A 452 20.18 -1.80 -1.40
C ARG A 452 21.67 -1.82 -1.12
N GLN A 453 22.49 -1.93 -2.15
CA GLN A 453 23.95 -2.10 -2.00
C GLN A 453 24.29 -3.29 -1.06
N HIS A 454 23.44 -4.35 -1.07
CA HIS A 454 23.63 -5.50 -0.21
C HIS A 454 24.86 -6.31 -0.62
N PRO A 455 25.69 -6.83 0.33
CA PRO A 455 26.89 -7.60 0.00
C PRO A 455 26.64 -8.81 -0.89
N LEU A 456 25.48 -9.44 -0.74
CA LEU A 456 25.08 -10.62 -1.54
C LEU A 456 24.42 -10.27 -2.89
N ALA A 457 24.48 -9.02 -3.36
CA ALA A 457 23.82 -8.62 -4.62
C ALA A 457 24.35 -9.36 -5.88
N ASN A 458 25.53 -10.00 -5.77
CA ASN A 458 26.19 -10.69 -6.88
C ASN A 458 26.31 -12.21 -6.65
N TYR A 459 25.41 -12.83 -5.85
CA TYR A 459 25.37 -14.29 -5.70
C TYR A 459 25.17 -14.97 -7.07
N ASN A 460 25.58 -16.23 -7.25
CA ASN A 460 25.44 -16.93 -8.53
C ASN A 460 24.16 -17.76 -8.59
N GLN A 461 23.79 -18.42 -7.47
CA GLN A 461 22.69 -19.37 -7.44
C GLN A 461 21.78 -19.12 -6.23
N LEU A 462 20.48 -19.05 -6.47
CA LEU A 462 19.42 -19.11 -5.46
C LEU A 462 19.18 -20.59 -5.10
N LEU A 463 19.25 -20.91 -3.79
CA LEU A 463 19.15 -22.30 -3.31
C LEU A 463 17.80 -22.58 -2.66
N ASP A 464 17.31 -21.68 -1.80
CA ASP A 464 16.03 -21.86 -1.11
C ASP A 464 15.34 -20.54 -0.77
N ILE A 465 14.02 -20.61 -0.61
CA ILE A 465 13.15 -19.56 -0.08
C ILE A 465 12.25 -20.19 0.98
N SER A 466 12.47 -19.88 2.24
CA SER A 466 11.72 -20.46 3.35
C SER A 466 11.08 -19.42 4.27
N VAL A 467 9.81 -19.63 4.62
CA VAL A 467 9.11 -18.83 5.66
C VAL A 467 9.49 -19.39 7.02
N VAL A 468 10.23 -18.61 7.81
CA VAL A 468 10.79 -19.07 9.09
C VAL A 468 10.02 -18.52 10.31
N GLU A 469 9.21 -17.46 10.10
CA GLU A 469 8.43 -16.87 11.18
C GLU A 469 7.09 -16.34 10.67
N ARG A 470 6.00 -16.59 11.45
CA ARG A 470 4.65 -16.09 11.20
C ARG A 470 4.02 -15.49 12.45
N ALA A 471 3.23 -14.45 12.29
CA ALA A 471 2.33 -13.95 13.32
C ALA A 471 1.18 -14.94 13.58
N ALA A 472 0.49 -14.79 14.71
CA ALA A 472 -0.68 -15.62 15.05
C ALA A 472 -1.83 -15.50 14.03
N SER A 473 -1.89 -14.39 13.27
CA SER A 473 -2.80 -14.19 12.14
C SER A 473 -2.36 -14.92 10.84
N GLY A 474 -1.23 -15.63 10.85
CA GLY A 474 -0.66 -16.30 9.68
C GLY A 474 0.20 -15.40 8.78
N ARG A 475 0.29 -14.10 9.07
CA ARG A 475 1.11 -13.17 8.28
C ARG A 475 2.59 -13.49 8.45
N VAL A 476 3.28 -13.61 7.33
CA VAL A 476 4.74 -13.81 7.29
C VAL A 476 5.43 -12.66 8.02
N GLN A 477 6.26 -13.01 9.01
CA GLN A 477 7.12 -12.07 9.72
C GLN A 477 8.55 -12.10 9.19
N LYS A 478 9.01 -13.28 8.76
CA LYS A 478 10.35 -13.45 8.22
C LYS A 478 10.38 -14.54 7.14
N VAL A 479 11.07 -14.23 6.05
CA VAL A 479 11.47 -15.17 4.99
C VAL A 479 13.00 -15.19 4.94
N THR A 480 13.60 -16.35 4.98
CA THR A 480 15.03 -16.53 4.73
C THR A 480 15.25 -16.93 3.28
N ILE A 481 16.18 -16.26 2.62
CA ILE A 481 16.64 -16.54 1.27
C ILE A 481 18.03 -17.14 1.38
N GLU A 482 18.23 -18.34 0.83
CA GLU A 482 19.52 -19.01 0.80
C GLU A 482 20.15 -18.94 -0.59
N THR A 483 21.42 -18.56 -0.65
CA THR A 483 22.20 -18.47 -1.88
C THR A 483 23.54 -19.21 -1.74
N ASP A 484 24.23 -19.43 -2.83
CA ASP A 484 25.59 -20.01 -2.85
C ASP A 484 26.64 -19.17 -2.10
N GLN A 485 26.34 -17.91 -1.77
CA GLN A 485 27.26 -17.00 -1.08
C GLN A 485 26.81 -16.63 0.33
N GLY A 486 25.71 -17.19 0.82
CA GLY A 486 25.16 -16.94 2.15
C GLY A 486 23.67 -16.70 2.12
N SER A 487 23.10 -16.38 3.28
CA SER A 487 21.67 -16.15 3.45
C SER A 487 21.36 -14.73 3.90
N PHE A 488 20.14 -14.27 3.62
CA PHE A 488 19.60 -13.01 4.13
C PHE A 488 18.11 -13.13 4.42
N ASP A 489 17.63 -12.27 5.31
CA ASP A 489 16.22 -12.26 5.73
C ASP A 489 15.45 -11.11 5.08
N LEU A 490 14.21 -11.40 4.68
CA LEU A 490 13.19 -10.44 4.29
C LEU A 490 12.15 -10.36 5.42
N VAL A 491 11.89 -9.17 5.95
CA VAL A 491 11.02 -8.98 7.12
C VAL A 491 9.71 -8.31 6.71
N LYS A 492 8.58 -8.90 7.12
CA LYS A 492 7.23 -8.39 6.91
C LYS A 492 6.96 -8.03 5.44
N ASP A 493 6.52 -6.83 5.16
CA ASP A 493 6.18 -6.35 3.80
C ASP A 493 7.34 -6.40 2.81
N GLU A 494 8.59 -6.59 3.27
CA GLU A 494 9.73 -6.88 2.40
C GLU A 494 9.53 -8.11 1.56
N ALA A 495 8.99 -9.15 2.17
CA ALA A 495 8.77 -10.41 1.49
C ALA A 495 7.88 -10.23 0.24
N VAL A 496 6.82 -9.44 0.33
CA VAL A 496 5.95 -9.16 -0.82
C VAL A 496 6.62 -8.29 -1.88
N LYS A 497 7.41 -7.31 -1.45
CA LYS A 497 8.09 -6.36 -2.37
C LYS A 497 9.29 -7.00 -3.09
N ALA A 498 10.04 -7.85 -2.37
CA ALA A 498 11.24 -8.49 -2.91
C ALA A 498 10.94 -9.72 -3.78
N LEU A 499 9.89 -10.46 -3.44
CA LEU A 499 9.57 -11.72 -4.12
C LEU A 499 8.60 -11.56 -5.30
N VAL A 500 7.80 -10.48 -5.33
CA VAL A 500 6.83 -10.12 -6.38
C VAL A 500 5.63 -11.06 -6.56
N PRO A 501 5.76 -12.42 -6.65
CA PRO A 501 4.60 -13.29 -6.80
C PRO A 501 3.57 -13.20 -5.66
N PRO A 502 3.94 -13.06 -4.36
CA PRO A 502 2.97 -12.92 -3.28
C PRO A 502 2.13 -11.65 -3.41
N ARG A 503 0.82 -11.76 -3.20
CA ARG A 503 -0.12 -10.63 -3.22
C ARG A 503 -0.41 -10.04 -1.85
N SER A 504 -0.03 -10.74 -0.80
CA SER A 504 -0.18 -10.38 0.61
C SER A 504 0.88 -11.10 1.44
N LEU A 505 0.96 -10.82 2.74
CA LEU A 505 1.81 -11.57 3.69
C LEU A 505 1.21 -12.92 4.12
N LEU A 506 0.08 -13.33 3.57
CA LEU A 506 -0.61 -14.57 3.93
C LEU A 506 -0.28 -15.68 2.91
N PHE A 507 0.95 -16.22 2.95
CA PHE A 507 1.40 -17.22 2.00
C PHE A 507 2.40 -18.21 2.60
N TYR A 508 2.58 -19.36 1.93
CA TYR A 508 3.71 -20.25 2.09
C TYR A 508 4.37 -20.52 0.73
N VAL A 509 5.58 -21.10 0.77
CA VAL A 509 6.40 -21.35 -0.43
C VAL A 509 6.68 -22.83 -0.53
N GLU A 510 6.70 -23.35 -1.76
CA GLU A 510 7.12 -24.70 -2.09
C GLU A 510 8.13 -24.64 -3.24
N PRO A 511 9.21 -25.43 -3.18
CA PRO A 511 10.12 -25.58 -4.31
C PRO A 511 9.40 -26.31 -5.46
N VAL A 512 9.70 -25.91 -6.69
CA VAL A 512 9.27 -26.61 -7.90
C VAL A 512 10.45 -27.42 -8.41
N MET A 513 10.30 -28.74 -8.35
CA MET A 513 11.33 -29.69 -8.77
C MET A 513 10.94 -30.35 -10.09
N GLU A 514 11.87 -30.46 -11.00
CA GLU A 514 11.65 -31.17 -12.27
C GLU A 514 12.70 -32.26 -12.45
N MET A 515 12.26 -33.40 -12.99
CA MET A 515 13.20 -34.47 -13.38
C MET A 515 13.99 -34.00 -14.60
N PRO A 516 15.32 -34.10 -14.58
CA PRO A 516 16.10 -33.82 -15.79
C PRO A 516 15.64 -34.73 -16.94
N PRO A 517 15.64 -34.24 -18.17
CA PRO A 517 15.26 -35.08 -19.31
C PRO A 517 16.19 -36.29 -19.38
N ALA A 518 15.61 -37.50 -19.51
CA ALA A 518 16.37 -38.73 -19.64
C ALA A 518 17.39 -38.56 -20.78
N THR A 519 18.66 -38.67 -20.46
CA THR A 519 19.73 -38.68 -21.47
C THR A 519 19.51 -39.88 -22.37
N LYS A 520 19.04 -39.65 -23.61
CA LYS A 520 19.05 -40.72 -24.63
C LYS A 520 20.49 -41.20 -24.78
N PRO A 521 20.70 -42.53 -24.81
CA PRO A 521 22.01 -43.07 -25.20
C PRO A 521 22.42 -42.45 -26.55
N ALA A 522 23.64 -41.99 -26.65
CA ALA A 522 24.16 -41.45 -27.90
C ALA A 522 24.14 -42.55 -28.95
N ASP A 523 23.17 -42.56 -29.85
CA ASP A 523 23.22 -43.31 -31.07
C ASP A 523 24.33 -42.71 -31.94
N ASN A 524 25.44 -43.46 -32.03
CA ASN A 524 26.49 -43.23 -32.99
C ASN A 524 25.93 -43.63 -34.37
N ASP A 525 25.21 -42.75 -35.05
CA ASP A 525 25.10 -42.86 -36.49
C ASP A 525 25.04 -41.46 -37.13
N SER A 526 26.08 -41.22 -37.88
CA SER A 526 26.26 -40.02 -38.70
C SER A 526 25.49 -40.16 -39.99
N THR A 527 24.45 -39.38 -40.20
CA THR A 527 24.16 -38.80 -41.55
C THR A 527 23.15 -37.66 -41.39
N GLY A 528 23.51 -36.49 -41.93
CA GLY A 528 22.77 -35.25 -41.81
C GLY A 528 21.46 -35.19 -42.58
N THR A 529 20.61 -34.31 -42.13
CA THR A 529 19.95 -33.32 -42.98
C THR A 529 19.22 -32.28 -42.10
N SER A 530 19.53 -31.06 -42.35
CA SER A 530 18.92 -29.84 -41.83
C SER A 530 17.44 -29.74 -42.23
N LEU A 531 16.57 -29.47 -41.28
CA LEU A 531 15.30 -28.77 -41.54
C LEU A 531 14.89 -27.93 -40.32
N GLY A 532 14.45 -26.68 -40.60
CA GLY A 532 14.32 -25.52 -39.74
C GLY A 532 13.37 -25.64 -38.55
N GLU A 533 13.71 -24.87 -37.55
CA GLU A 533 12.88 -24.53 -36.40
C GLU A 533 11.70 -23.61 -36.78
N PRO A 534 10.52 -23.77 -36.20
CA PRO A 534 9.52 -22.70 -36.20
C PRO A 534 9.66 -21.88 -34.91
N THR A 535 9.96 -20.62 -35.10
CA THR A 535 9.90 -19.58 -34.08
C THR A 535 8.44 -19.36 -33.68
N ILE A 536 8.10 -19.55 -32.41
CA ILE A 536 6.79 -19.20 -31.86
C ILE A 536 6.93 -17.82 -31.19
N THR A 537 6.18 -16.86 -31.68
CA THR A 537 6.08 -15.50 -31.16
C THR A 537 4.99 -15.38 -30.11
N LEU A 538 5.19 -14.47 -29.18
CA LEU A 538 4.45 -14.19 -27.94
C LEU A 538 3.01 -13.60 -28.18
N ALA A 539 2.19 -14.21 -29.04
CA ALA A 539 0.87 -13.68 -29.38
C ALA A 539 -0.36 -14.59 -29.09
N ASP A 540 -0.18 -15.84 -28.66
CA ASP A 540 -1.29 -16.81 -28.58
C ASP A 540 -1.57 -17.34 -27.16
N LEU A 541 -1.86 -16.46 -26.22
CA LEU A 541 -2.44 -16.83 -24.92
C LEU A 541 -3.68 -16.00 -24.60
N ALA A 542 -4.73 -16.23 -25.38
CA ALA A 542 -6.10 -15.92 -24.96
C ALA A 542 -7.02 -16.91 -25.68
N GLU A 543 -7.64 -17.76 -24.92
CA GLU A 543 -8.99 -18.34 -25.03
C GLU A 543 -9.01 -19.79 -24.56
N GLY A 544 -9.89 -19.99 -23.57
CA GLY A 544 -10.13 -21.28 -22.97
C GLY A 544 -11.17 -22.10 -23.76
N SER A 545 -11.24 -23.38 -23.52
CA SER A 545 -12.52 -24.11 -23.47
C SER A 545 -12.31 -25.49 -22.85
N ASN A 546 -13.27 -25.89 -22.04
CA ASN A 546 -13.44 -27.20 -21.44
C ASN A 546 -13.62 -28.28 -22.51
N GLU A 547 -13.04 -29.45 -22.27
CA GLU A 547 -13.65 -30.71 -22.68
C GLU A 547 -13.27 -31.84 -21.74
N GLU A 548 -14.31 -32.54 -21.26
CA GLU A 548 -14.24 -33.78 -20.50
C GLU A 548 -13.81 -34.93 -21.41
N ALA A 549 -13.01 -35.85 -20.90
CA ALA A 549 -12.84 -37.15 -21.52
C ALA A 549 -12.74 -38.27 -20.48
N GLY A 550 -13.62 -39.21 -20.64
CA GLY A 550 -13.99 -40.28 -19.77
C GLY A 550 -12.94 -41.38 -19.59
N VAL A 551 -13.10 -42.02 -18.44
CA VAL A 551 -12.38 -43.21 -18.00
C VAL A 551 -12.84 -44.46 -18.81
N SER A 552 -11.85 -45.26 -19.28
CA SER A 552 -12.10 -46.61 -19.76
C SER A 552 -11.08 -47.54 -19.08
N GLU A 553 -11.58 -48.42 -18.23
CA GLU A 553 -10.86 -49.56 -17.66
C GLU A 553 -10.77 -50.71 -18.65
N THR A 554 -9.64 -51.38 -18.73
CA THR A 554 -9.52 -52.78 -19.18
C THR A 554 -8.37 -53.50 -18.46
N PRO A 555 -8.44 -54.82 -18.30
CA PRO A 555 -7.89 -55.53 -17.16
C PRO A 555 -6.48 -56.11 -17.39
N VAL A 556 -5.84 -56.41 -16.25
CA VAL A 556 -4.51 -56.99 -16.05
C VAL A 556 -4.52 -58.48 -16.42
N GLU A 557 -3.57 -58.93 -17.23
CA GLU A 557 -3.13 -60.32 -17.29
C GLU A 557 -1.76 -60.45 -16.64
N ASP A 558 -1.70 -61.46 -15.79
CA ASP A 558 -0.57 -61.91 -14.99
C ASP A 558 0.42 -62.73 -15.88
N SER A 559 1.72 -62.36 -15.89
CA SER A 559 2.77 -63.23 -16.37
C SER A 559 4.04 -63.04 -15.54
N THR A 560 4.29 -64.03 -14.71
CA THR A 560 5.56 -64.28 -14.01
C THR A 560 6.70 -64.55 -14.98
N SER A 561 7.83 -63.82 -14.88
CA SER A 561 9.14 -64.29 -15.38
C SER A 561 10.30 -63.71 -14.57
N GLU A 562 11.13 -64.58 -14.17
CA GLU A 562 12.45 -64.63 -13.55
C GLU A 562 13.28 -63.34 -13.45
N ALA A 563 13.83 -63.16 -12.24
CA ALA A 563 14.75 -62.10 -11.87
C ALA A 563 16.07 -62.20 -12.66
N SER A 564 16.37 -61.16 -13.40
CA SER A 564 17.71 -60.76 -13.81
C SER A 564 18.10 -59.56 -12.95
N GLU A 565 19.18 -59.68 -12.18
CA GLU A 565 19.79 -58.54 -11.48
C GLU A 565 20.26 -57.53 -12.52
N THR A 566 19.40 -56.53 -12.76
CA THR A 566 19.75 -55.35 -13.55
C THR A 566 20.25 -54.31 -12.55
N GLU A 567 21.44 -53.76 -12.78
CA GLU A 567 21.98 -52.60 -12.10
C GLU A 567 20.87 -51.52 -12.02
N ALA A 568 20.56 -51.09 -10.82
CA ALA A 568 19.59 -50.03 -10.61
C ALA A 568 20.09 -48.79 -11.35
N GLU A 569 19.43 -48.46 -12.46
CA GLU A 569 19.58 -47.19 -13.19
C GLU A 569 19.29 -46.08 -12.18
N GLN A 570 20.34 -45.37 -11.76
CA GLN A 570 20.19 -44.23 -10.85
C GLN A 570 19.35 -43.18 -11.58
N THR A 571 18.07 -43.08 -11.22
CA THR A 571 17.24 -41.97 -11.68
C THR A 571 17.92 -40.68 -11.21
N PRO A 572 18.17 -39.74 -12.13
CA PRO A 572 18.84 -38.49 -11.76
C PRO A 572 18.00 -37.73 -10.72
N ASP A 573 18.68 -37.10 -9.76
CA ASP A 573 18.00 -36.29 -8.74
C ASP A 573 17.22 -35.16 -9.38
N PRO A 574 16.02 -34.85 -8.87
CA PRO A 574 15.21 -33.73 -9.37
C PRO A 574 15.92 -32.40 -9.13
N ILE A 575 15.90 -31.53 -10.14
CA ILE A 575 16.51 -30.20 -10.09
C ILE A 575 15.49 -29.14 -9.73
N LEU A 576 15.90 -28.17 -8.93
CA LEU A 576 15.08 -27.01 -8.59
C LEU A 576 14.93 -26.11 -9.81
N THR A 577 13.70 -25.85 -10.26
CA THR A 577 13.39 -25.02 -11.43
C THR A 577 12.66 -23.72 -11.07
N GLY A 578 12.13 -23.61 -9.86
CA GLY A 578 11.41 -22.41 -9.41
C GLY A 578 10.80 -22.54 -8.03
N PHE A 579 9.95 -21.59 -7.70
CA PHE A 579 9.20 -21.59 -6.45
C PHE A 579 7.71 -21.33 -6.70
N ARG A 580 6.88 -22.03 -5.95
CA ARG A 580 5.43 -21.87 -5.95
C ARG A 580 5.00 -21.18 -4.66
N PHE A 581 4.31 -20.05 -4.79
CA PHE A 581 3.74 -19.29 -3.69
C PHE A 581 2.25 -19.56 -3.61
N ILE A 582 1.78 -20.05 -2.47
CA ILE A 582 0.39 -20.43 -2.24
C ILE A 582 -0.11 -19.63 -1.07
N GLY A 583 -1.23 -18.91 -1.25
CA GLY A 583 -1.70 -18.00 -0.22
C GLY A 583 -3.10 -17.47 -0.44
N GLY A 584 -3.44 -16.44 0.31
CA GLY A 584 -4.73 -15.77 0.23
C GLY A 584 -4.61 -14.27 0.49
N GLY A 585 -5.61 -13.53 0.02
CA GLY A 585 -5.70 -12.09 0.26
C GLY A 585 -4.95 -11.23 -0.76
N PHE A 586 -5.34 -9.96 -0.79
CA PHE A 586 -4.70 -8.93 -1.61
C PHE A 586 -4.62 -7.61 -0.84
N GLY A 587 -3.41 -7.15 -0.57
CA GLY A 587 -3.10 -6.00 0.27
C GLY A 587 -2.61 -6.41 1.67
N HIS A 588 -2.63 -5.46 2.61
CA HIS A 588 -2.08 -5.66 3.96
C HIS A 588 -2.94 -6.55 4.88
N GLY A 589 -4.25 -6.64 4.63
CA GLY A 589 -5.17 -7.48 5.39
C GLY A 589 -5.49 -7.00 6.81
N VAL A 590 -5.18 -5.76 7.16
CA VAL A 590 -5.49 -5.14 8.46
C VAL A 590 -6.81 -4.39 8.35
N GLY A 591 -7.70 -4.54 9.33
CA GLY A 591 -9.00 -3.88 9.37
C GLY A 591 -10.01 -4.48 8.38
N MET A 592 -10.83 -3.66 7.72
CA MET A 592 -11.94 -4.13 6.90
C MET A 592 -11.47 -4.76 5.59
N SER A 593 -12.01 -5.95 5.27
CA SER A 593 -12.03 -6.49 3.92
C SER A 593 -13.09 -5.79 3.09
N GLN A 594 -12.72 -5.17 1.99
CA GLN A 594 -13.69 -4.55 1.06
C GLN A 594 -14.60 -5.62 0.44
N THR A 595 -14.04 -6.76 0.05
CA THR A 595 -14.81 -7.89 -0.50
C THR A 595 -15.69 -8.56 0.55
N GLY A 596 -15.18 -8.74 1.77
CA GLY A 596 -15.96 -9.26 2.90
C GLY A 596 -17.12 -8.34 3.26
N ALA A 597 -16.88 -7.01 3.30
CA ALA A 597 -17.92 -6.01 3.51
C ALA A 597 -18.99 -6.02 2.40
N TYR A 598 -18.56 -6.22 1.15
CA TYR A 598 -19.48 -6.39 0.02
C TYR A 598 -20.45 -7.56 0.27
N ASN A 599 -19.92 -8.73 0.56
CA ASN A 599 -20.72 -9.94 0.80
C ASN A 599 -21.63 -9.81 2.05
N LEU A 600 -21.12 -9.20 3.14
CA LEU A 600 -21.95 -8.90 4.32
C LEU A 600 -23.13 -7.97 3.96
N GLY A 601 -22.87 -6.95 3.13
CA GLY A 601 -23.91 -6.05 2.63
C GLY A 601 -24.96 -6.75 1.78
N GLU A 602 -24.58 -7.67 0.91
CA GLU A 602 -25.51 -8.51 0.13
C GLU A 602 -26.38 -9.40 1.02
N LYS A 603 -25.84 -9.88 2.13
CA LYS A 603 -26.57 -10.64 3.15
C LYS A 603 -27.47 -9.78 4.05
N GLY A 604 -27.53 -8.45 3.82
CA GLY A 604 -28.39 -7.51 4.53
C GLY A 604 -27.81 -6.95 5.83
N TYR A 605 -26.54 -7.12 6.11
CA TYR A 605 -25.87 -6.48 7.27
C TYR A 605 -25.78 -4.96 7.05
N SER A 606 -26.08 -4.21 8.10
CA SER A 606 -25.94 -2.75 8.11
C SER A 606 -24.46 -2.35 8.17
N HIS A 607 -24.16 -1.09 7.78
CA HIS A 607 -22.80 -0.55 7.92
C HIS A 607 -22.28 -0.60 9.37
N GLN A 608 -23.14 -0.43 10.36
CA GLN A 608 -22.77 -0.54 11.77
C GLN A 608 -22.31 -1.97 12.12
N GLN A 609 -23.05 -2.99 11.69
CA GLN A 609 -22.70 -4.38 11.91
C GLN A 609 -21.41 -4.77 11.16
N ILE A 610 -21.20 -4.24 9.95
CA ILE A 610 -19.97 -4.44 9.19
C ILE A 610 -18.77 -3.82 9.92
N LEU A 611 -18.90 -2.60 10.39
CA LEU A 611 -17.84 -1.92 11.14
C LEU A 611 -17.54 -2.60 12.49
N GLU A 612 -18.57 -3.02 13.23
CA GLU A 612 -18.40 -3.75 14.48
C GLU A 612 -17.70 -5.10 14.30
N PHE A 613 -17.98 -5.78 13.17
CA PHE A 613 -17.33 -7.04 12.83
C PHE A 613 -15.82 -6.89 12.63
N TYR A 614 -15.37 -5.85 11.89
CA TYR A 614 -13.95 -5.65 11.58
C TYR A 614 -13.19 -4.79 12.60
N TYR A 615 -13.89 -3.99 13.41
CA TYR A 615 -13.31 -3.09 14.42
C TYR A 615 -14.04 -3.26 15.76
N PRO A 616 -13.87 -4.41 16.40
CA PRO A 616 -14.58 -4.68 17.67
C PRO A 616 -14.21 -3.68 18.76
N GLY A 617 -15.22 -3.27 19.52
CA GLY A 617 -15.06 -2.33 20.64
C GLY A 617 -14.92 -0.86 20.26
N THR A 618 -15.08 -0.52 18.98
CA THR A 618 -15.12 0.88 18.52
C THR A 618 -16.51 1.47 18.62
N VAL A 619 -16.59 2.80 18.55
CA VAL A 619 -17.83 3.57 18.63
C VAL A 619 -18.01 4.41 17.38
N LEU A 620 -19.16 4.27 16.72
CA LEU A 620 -19.58 5.14 15.63
C LEU A 620 -20.24 6.40 16.20
N GLN A 621 -19.66 7.58 15.94
CA GLN A 621 -20.18 8.84 16.48
C GLN A 621 -19.95 10.02 15.53
N PRO A 622 -20.69 11.12 15.68
CA PRO A 622 -20.48 12.33 14.89
C PRO A 622 -19.16 13.03 15.24
N ILE A 623 -18.53 13.67 14.26
CA ILE A 623 -17.40 14.57 14.49
C ILE A 623 -17.82 15.68 15.44
N SER A 624 -17.17 15.79 16.58
CA SER A 624 -17.43 16.81 17.59
C SER A 624 -16.13 17.36 18.15
N LYS A 625 -16.20 18.34 19.06
CA LYS A 625 -15.02 18.85 19.78
C LYS A 625 -14.45 17.84 20.79
N ALA A 626 -15.22 16.83 21.16
CA ALA A 626 -14.81 15.78 22.08
C ALA A 626 -14.01 14.66 21.39
N VAL A 627 -14.01 14.61 20.06
CA VAL A 627 -13.25 13.63 19.28
C VAL A 627 -11.84 14.15 19.04
N THR A 628 -10.86 13.44 19.54
CA THR A 628 -9.43 13.69 19.25
C THR A 628 -9.07 13.07 17.91
N PHE A 629 -8.46 13.85 17.02
CA PHE A 629 -8.04 13.35 15.72
C PHE A 629 -6.73 12.56 15.82
N TRP A 630 -5.83 13.04 16.67
CA TRP A 630 -4.56 12.41 17.00
C TRP A 630 -4.10 12.87 18.39
N ASP A 631 -3.59 11.94 19.21
CA ASP A 631 -3.22 12.21 20.61
C ASP A 631 -1.72 12.57 20.78
N GLY A 632 -1.02 12.81 19.67
CA GLY A 632 0.41 13.09 19.67
C GLY A 632 0.80 14.56 19.47
N ASP A 633 -0.16 15.51 19.60
CA ASP A 633 0.08 16.97 19.49
C ASP A 633 0.36 17.60 20.86
#